data_f694b5f759e901125921411e0bbb8804
#
_entry.id   f694b5f759e901125921411e0bbb8804
#
_cell.length_a   1.000
_cell.length_b   1.000
_cell.length_c   1.000
_cell.angle_alpha   90.00
_cell.angle_beta   90.00
_cell.angle_gamma   90.00
#
_symmetry.space_group_name_H-M   'P 1'
#
loop_
_entity.id
_entity.type
_entity.pdbx_description
1 polymer ?
#
loop_
_entity_poly.entity_id
_entity_poly.type
_entity_poly.pdbx_seq_one_letter_code
_entity_poly.pdbx_strand_id
1 'polypeptide(L)'
;YSMWIQAEEIASQSVPGQFISVYTRDGGKLLPRPISLCEIDKEAGALRIVYRVAGEGTKEFSSYQSGDPIEIMGPLGNGFPLKEKKAFLIGGGIGIPPMLELAKQLNCEKQMVLGYRDQLFLNEDFEKYGNVYVATEDGSSGTRGNVLDAIRENHLDAEIIYACGPTPMLRALKAYAAENGIECYISLEEKMACGIGACLACVCKSKDVDAHSHVHNKRICKDGPVFAAEEVEL
;
A
#
# COMPACT_ATOMS: atom_id res chain seq x y z
N TYR A 1 -12.29 1.98 -8.48
CA TYR A 1 -12.05 3.16 -9.33
C TYR A 1 -10.56 3.39 -9.47
N SER A 2 -10.15 3.90 -10.65
CA SER A 2 -8.78 4.32 -10.96
C SER A 2 -8.82 5.76 -11.46
N MET A 3 -7.92 6.61 -10.96
CA MET A 3 -7.88 8.04 -11.28
C MET A 3 -6.42 8.48 -11.44
N TRP A 4 -6.14 9.19 -12.53
CA TRP A 4 -4.90 9.92 -12.72
C TRP A 4 -5.08 11.38 -12.32
N ILE A 5 -4.13 11.92 -11.56
CA ILE A 5 -4.15 13.27 -11.03
C ILE A 5 -2.90 13.99 -11.50
N GLN A 6 -3.07 15.11 -12.18
CA GLN A 6 -1.98 16.00 -12.57
C GLN A 6 -1.47 16.75 -11.34
N ALA A 7 -0.23 16.49 -10.92
CA ALA A 7 0.38 17.06 -9.71
C ALA A 7 1.91 17.00 -9.80
N GLU A 8 2.51 17.79 -10.66
CA GLU A 8 3.92 17.76 -11.04
C GLU A 8 4.86 17.81 -9.82
N GLU A 9 4.67 18.77 -8.92
CA GLU A 9 5.51 18.93 -7.72
C GLU A 9 5.45 17.70 -6.81
N ILE A 10 4.27 17.11 -6.63
CA ILE A 10 4.09 15.93 -5.78
C ILE A 10 4.67 14.69 -6.49
N ALA A 11 4.39 14.51 -7.78
CA ALA A 11 4.90 13.38 -8.55
C ALA A 11 6.44 13.32 -8.58
N SER A 12 7.10 14.47 -8.73
CA SER A 12 8.57 14.56 -8.78
C SER A 12 9.25 14.05 -7.50
N GLN A 13 8.61 14.26 -6.34
CA GLN A 13 9.13 13.90 -5.02
C GLN A 13 8.64 12.54 -4.52
N SER A 14 7.63 11.96 -5.17
CA SER A 14 6.99 10.72 -4.72
C SER A 14 7.88 9.50 -4.91
N VAL A 15 7.73 8.53 -3.99
CA VAL A 15 8.36 7.22 -4.02
C VAL A 15 7.35 6.11 -3.71
N PRO A 16 7.62 4.83 -4.10
CA PRO A 16 6.70 3.71 -3.87
C PRO A 16 6.37 3.51 -2.39
N GLY A 17 5.11 3.29 -2.06
CA GLY A 17 4.63 3.07 -0.70
C GLY A 17 4.12 4.32 0.00
N GLN A 18 4.33 5.50 -0.57
CA GLN A 18 3.73 6.74 -0.08
C GLN A 18 2.25 6.86 -0.46
N PHE A 19 1.58 7.84 0.13
CA PHE A 19 0.17 8.14 -0.09
C PHE A 19 -0.05 9.65 -0.25
N ILE A 20 -1.24 10.03 -0.65
CA ILE A 20 -1.74 11.40 -0.65
C ILE A 20 -3.02 11.50 0.19
N SER A 21 -3.26 12.64 0.79
CA SER A 21 -4.56 13.02 1.37
C SER A 21 -5.41 13.72 0.32
N VAL A 22 -6.58 13.17 0.02
CA VAL A 22 -7.52 13.72 -0.97
C VAL A 22 -8.69 14.38 -0.25
N TYR A 23 -8.95 15.64 -0.56
CA TYR A 23 -10.03 16.43 0.02
C TYR A 23 -11.28 16.35 -0.85
N THR A 24 -12.44 16.44 -0.20
CA THR A 24 -13.73 16.57 -0.87
C THR A 24 -14.05 18.04 -1.15
N ARG A 25 -14.84 18.30 -2.17
CA ARG A 25 -15.38 19.64 -2.45
C ARG A 25 -16.46 20.04 -1.44
N ASP A 26 -17.11 19.05 -0.83
CA ASP A 26 -18.10 19.28 0.21
C ASP A 26 -17.42 19.68 1.52
N GLY A 27 -17.52 20.97 1.87
CA GLY A 27 -16.96 21.52 3.10
C GLY A 27 -17.50 20.93 4.41
N GLY A 28 -18.58 20.14 4.36
CA GLY A 28 -19.08 19.37 5.51
C GLY A 28 -18.27 18.11 5.82
N LYS A 29 -17.37 17.69 4.91
CA LYS A 29 -16.51 16.51 5.07
C LYS A 29 -15.08 16.93 5.41
N LEU A 30 -14.86 17.32 6.67
CA LEU A 30 -13.64 18.00 7.13
C LEU A 30 -12.35 17.18 7.01
N LEU A 31 -12.41 15.85 7.15
CA LEU A 31 -11.21 15.02 7.11
C LEU A 31 -10.90 14.56 5.67
N PRO A 32 -9.63 14.64 5.24
CA PRO A 32 -9.23 14.10 3.95
C PRO A 32 -9.22 12.55 3.96
N ARG A 33 -9.11 11.96 2.77
CA ARG A 33 -8.99 10.50 2.60
C ARG A 33 -7.55 10.19 2.22
N PRO A 34 -6.80 9.45 3.08
CA PRO A 34 -5.50 8.94 2.71
C PRO A 34 -5.68 7.84 1.66
N ILE A 35 -5.01 7.99 0.53
CA ILE A 35 -5.03 7.00 -0.55
C ILE A 35 -3.60 6.78 -1.03
N SER A 36 -3.19 5.51 -1.01
CA SER A 36 -1.85 5.10 -1.45
C SER A 36 -1.65 5.37 -2.94
N LEU A 37 -0.42 5.70 -3.31
CA LEU A 37 -0.02 5.87 -4.71
C LEU A 37 0.07 4.49 -5.37
N CYS A 38 -0.63 4.34 -6.49
CA CYS A 38 -0.61 3.14 -7.32
C CYS A 38 0.52 3.21 -8.36
N GLU A 39 0.64 4.35 -9.04
CA GLU A 39 1.72 4.65 -9.99
C GLU A 39 2.13 6.12 -9.91
N ILE A 40 3.39 6.34 -10.27
CA ILE A 40 4.02 7.66 -10.30
C ILE A 40 4.61 7.85 -11.70
N ASP A 41 4.08 8.80 -12.44
CA ASP A 41 4.64 9.24 -13.72
C ASP A 41 5.33 10.60 -13.52
N LYS A 42 6.65 10.56 -13.31
CA LYS A 42 7.44 11.76 -13.06
C LYS A 42 7.62 12.61 -14.32
N GLU A 43 7.59 11.98 -15.51
CA GLU A 43 7.75 12.68 -16.80
C GLU A 43 6.47 13.42 -17.14
N ALA A 44 5.32 12.79 -16.98
CA ALA A 44 4.02 13.44 -17.17
C ALA A 44 3.61 14.32 -15.98
N GLY A 45 4.31 14.27 -14.84
CA GLY A 45 3.94 14.97 -13.62
C GLY A 45 2.62 14.50 -13.03
N ALA A 46 2.32 13.20 -13.12
CA ALA A 46 1.02 12.64 -12.76
C ALA A 46 1.12 11.49 -11.75
N LEU A 47 0.08 11.32 -10.96
CA LEU A 47 -0.07 10.25 -9.97
C LEU A 47 -1.32 9.43 -10.27
N ARG A 48 -1.22 8.10 -10.22
CA ARG A 48 -2.37 7.21 -10.27
C ARG A 48 -2.76 6.77 -8.87
N ILE A 49 -4.01 6.93 -8.53
CA ILE A 49 -4.62 6.33 -7.35
C ILE A 49 -5.66 5.31 -7.74
N VAL A 50 -5.77 4.23 -6.96
CA VAL A 50 -6.81 3.22 -7.12
C VAL A 50 -7.49 3.03 -5.77
N TYR A 51 -8.81 3.17 -5.75
CA TYR A 51 -9.59 3.14 -4.52
C TYR A 51 -10.95 2.46 -4.71
N ARG A 52 -11.52 1.99 -3.63
CA ARG A 52 -12.92 1.51 -3.58
C ARG A 52 -13.80 2.56 -2.92
N VAL A 53 -15.07 2.59 -3.29
CA VAL A 53 -16.06 3.39 -2.58
C VAL A 53 -16.37 2.72 -1.25
N ALA A 54 -15.93 3.37 -0.16
CA ALA A 54 -16.09 2.87 1.21
C ALA A 54 -16.88 3.84 2.10
N GLY A 55 -17.14 5.07 1.62
CA GLY A 55 -17.86 6.10 2.34
C GLY A 55 -18.15 7.31 1.46
N GLU A 56 -18.79 8.34 2.01
CA GLU A 56 -19.27 9.49 1.25
C GLU A 56 -18.15 10.27 0.52
N GLY A 57 -16.94 10.33 1.08
CA GLY A 57 -15.82 10.99 0.38
C GLY A 57 -15.37 10.23 -0.86
N THR A 58 -15.15 8.93 -0.75
CA THR A 58 -14.78 8.11 -1.91
C THR A 58 -15.93 7.95 -2.91
N LYS A 59 -17.18 8.07 -2.46
CA LYS A 59 -18.34 8.14 -3.34
C LYS A 59 -18.34 9.45 -4.15
N GLU A 60 -18.00 10.56 -3.52
CA GLU A 60 -17.84 11.85 -4.23
C GLU A 60 -16.74 11.75 -5.29
N PHE A 61 -15.57 11.19 -4.94
CA PHE A 61 -14.47 11.01 -5.90
C PHE A 61 -14.87 10.16 -7.11
N SER A 62 -15.75 9.17 -6.92
CA SER A 62 -16.22 8.32 -8.02
C SER A 62 -17.11 9.05 -9.05
N SER A 63 -17.55 10.26 -8.74
CA SER A 63 -18.32 11.12 -9.63
C SER A 63 -17.47 12.12 -10.42
N TYR A 64 -16.19 12.26 -10.10
CA TYR A 64 -15.32 13.20 -10.79
C TYR A 64 -15.05 12.80 -12.22
N GLN A 65 -14.95 13.80 -13.10
CA GLN A 65 -14.69 13.64 -14.51
C GLN A 65 -13.29 14.16 -14.87
N SER A 66 -12.80 13.75 -16.03
CA SER A 66 -11.54 14.29 -16.57
C SER A 66 -11.60 15.82 -16.70
N GLY A 67 -10.60 16.52 -16.16
CA GLY A 67 -10.53 17.98 -16.11
C GLY A 67 -11.13 18.60 -14.84
N ASP A 68 -11.78 17.83 -14.00
CA ASP A 68 -12.25 18.31 -12.70
C ASP A 68 -11.08 18.67 -11.77
N PRO A 69 -11.12 19.80 -11.06
CA PRO A 69 -10.13 20.11 -10.04
C PRO A 69 -10.28 19.17 -8.83
N ILE A 70 -9.17 18.72 -8.30
CA ILE A 70 -9.08 17.92 -7.07
C ILE A 70 -8.06 18.52 -6.12
N GLU A 71 -8.41 18.65 -4.86
CA GLU A 71 -7.51 19.14 -3.83
C GLU A 71 -6.81 17.98 -3.14
N ILE A 72 -5.46 18.02 -3.14
CA ILE A 72 -4.63 16.98 -2.55
C ILE A 72 -3.49 17.56 -1.72
N MET A 73 -3.02 16.81 -0.74
CA MET A 73 -1.80 17.06 0.00
C MET A 73 -0.89 15.85 -0.08
N GLY A 74 0.37 16.07 -0.42
CA GLY A 74 1.36 14.98 -0.55
C GLY A 74 2.70 15.46 -1.10
N PRO A 75 3.65 14.52 -1.36
CA PRO A 75 3.56 13.12 -0.94
C PRO A 75 3.67 12.99 0.58
N LEU A 76 3.02 11.99 1.16
CA LEU A 76 2.97 11.77 2.59
C LEU A 76 3.54 10.40 2.97
N GLY A 77 4.11 10.33 4.18
CA GLY A 77 4.70 9.13 4.74
C GLY A 77 6.01 8.72 4.09
N ASN A 78 6.54 7.58 4.52
CA ASN A 78 7.79 6.99 4.06
C ASN A 78 7.49 5.86 3.06
N GLY A 79 8.32 5.73 2.03
CA GLY A 79 8.20 4.67 1.03
C GLY A 79 8.87 3.36 1.44
N PHE A 80 8.74 2.35 0.59
CA PHE A 80 9.45 1.09 0.73
C PHE A 80 10.95 1.29 0.45
N PRO A 81 11.85 0.67 1.26
CA PRO A 81 13.26 0.63 0.92
C PRO A 81 13.47 -0.29 -0.30
N LEU A 82 14.09 0.23 -1.35
CA LEU A 82 14.39 -0.54 -2.55
C LEU A 82 15.66 -1.37 -2.31
N LYS A 83 15.55 -2.68 -2.19
CA LYS A 83 16.67 -3.61 -1.99
C LYS A 83 16.80 -4.57 -3.17
N GLU A 84 18.03 -4.83 -3.59
CA GLU A 84 18.35 -5.76 -4.67
C GLU A 84 18.40 -7.21 -4.15
N LYS A 85 17.28 -7.70 -3.65
CA LYS A 85 17.09 -9.07 -3.16
C LYS A 85 15.93 -9.71 -3.89
N LYS A 86 15.93 -11.04 -4.01
CA LYS A 86 14.79 -11.79 -4.53
C LYS A 86 13.55 -11.48 -3.67
N ALA A 87 12.53 -10.89 -4.27
CA ALA A 87 11.44 -10.26 -3.54
C ALA A 87 10.08 -10.91 -3.75
N PHE A 88 9.33 -11.04 -2.67
CA PHE A 88 7.87 -11.12 -2.74
C PHE A 88 7.25 -9.73 -2.64
N LEU A 89 6.39 -9.39 -3.59
CA LEU A 89 5.51 -8.25 -3.54
C LEU A 89 4.09 -8.74 -3.29
N ILE A 90 3.61 -8.59 -2.07
CA ILE A 90 2.35 -9.21 -1.64
C ILE A 90 1.30 -8.12 -1.42
N GLY A 91 0.24 -8.17 -2.23
CA GLY A 91 -0.91 -7.28 -2.11
C GLY A 91 -2.17 -8.01 -1.72
N GLY A 92 -2.97 -7.46 -0.80
CA GLY A 92 -4.28 -8.02 -0.45
C GLY A 92 -5.40 -7.01 -0.63
N GLY A 93 -6.40 -7.32 -1.47
CA GLY A 93 -7.53 -6.42 -1.71
C GLY A 93 -7.08 -5.02 -2.13
N ILE A 94 -7.51 -3.97 -1.43
CA ILE A 94 -7.13 -2.59 -1.76
C ILE A 94 -5.67 -2.26 -1.41
N GLY A 95 -4.92 -3.16 -0.79
CA GLY A 95 -3.46 -3.05 -0.64
C GLY A 95 -2.67 -3.50 -1.87
N ILE A 96 -3.31 -4.00 -2.92
CA ILE A 96 -2.67 -4.37 -4.20
C ILE A 96 -2.13 -3.13 -4.94
N PRO A 97 -2.88 -2.03 -5.12
CA PRO A 97 -2.44 -0.88 -5.90
C PRO A 97 -1.06 -0.33 -5.51
N PRO A 98 -0.71 -0.09 -4.23
CA PRO A 98 0.59 0.47 -3.88
C PRO A 98 1.78 -0.44 -4.19
N MET A 99 1.55 -1.73 -4.43
CA MET A 99 2.60 -2.66 -4.83
C MET A 99 3.01 -2.50 -6.31
N LEU A 100 2.19 -1.85 -7.15
CA LEU A 100 2.47 -1.71 -8.57
C LEU A 100 3.67 -0.78 -8.84
N GLU A 101 3.70 0.40 -8.23
CA GLU A 101 4.85 1.29 -8.38
C GLU A 101 6.12 0.67 -7.80
N LEU A 102 6.03 -0.10 -6.72
CA LEU A 102 7.14 -0.84 -6.19
C LEU A 102 7.64 -1.91 -7.18
N ALA A 103 6.72 -2.65 -7.81
CA ALA A 103 7.07 -3.63 -8.84
C ALA A 103 7.79 -2.99 -10.03
N LYS A 104 7.38 -1.78 -10.42
CA LYS A 104 8.01 -1.00 -11.51
C LYS A 104 9.42 -0.54 -11.16
N GLN A 105 9.67 -0.10 -9.92
CA GLN A 105 10.95 0.50 -9.52
C GLN A 105 11.99 -0.50 -9.00
N LEU A 106 11.58 -1.65 -8.47
CA LEU A 106 12.52 -2.67 -8.01
C LEU A 106 13.28 -3.30 -9.19
N ASN A 107 14.61 -3.28 -9.11
CA ASN A 107 15.49 -3.92 -10.10
C ASN A 107 16.05 -5.24 -9.55
N CYS A 108 15.17 -6.22 -9.32
CA CYS A 108 15.54 -7.55 -8.81
C CYS A 108 14.57 -8.61 -9.33
N GLU A 109 14.90 -9.89 -9.11
CA GLU A 109 13.92 -10.98 -9.28
C GLU A 109 12.77 -10.77 -8.30
N LYS A 110 11.55 -10.73 -8.82
CA LYS A 110 10.37 -10.46 -8.02
C LYS A 110 9.18 -11.29 -8.45
N GLN A 111 8.41 -11.69 -7.48
CA GLN A 111 7.21 -12.50 -7.61
C GLN A 111 6.06 -11.77 -6.93
N MET A 112 5.07 -11.39 -7.71
CA MET A 112 3.87 -10.73 -7.20
C MET A 112 2.87 -11.76 -6.75
N VAL A 113 2.48 -11.73 -5.47
CA VAL A 113 1.46 -12.63 -4.91
C VAL A 113 0.26 -11.78 -4.51
N LEU A 114 -0.80 -11.87 -5.28
CA LEU A 114 -1.96 -10.98 -5.20
C LEU A 114 -3.17 -11.74 -4.65
N GLY A 115 -3.65 -11.30 -3.47
CA GLY A 115 -4.79 -11.87 -2.79
C GLY A 115 -6.07 -11.09 -3.03
N TYR A 116 -7.09 -11.77 -3.53
CA TYR A 116 -8.41 -11.21 -3.81
C TYR A 116 -9.49 -11.97 -3.04
N ARG A 117 -10.62 -11.32 -2.84
CA ARG A 117 -11.79 -12.01 -2.37
C ARG A 117 -12.43 -12.83 -3.50
N ASP A 118 -12.75 -12.15 -4.60
CA ASP A 118 -13.50 -12.71 -5.73
C ASP A 118 -13.09 -12.05 -7.07
N GLN A 119 -12.98 -10.73 -7.13
CA GLN A 119 -12.78 -9.96 -8.35
C GLN A 119 -11.35 -9.49 -8.53
N LEU A 120 -10.74 -9.86 -9.67
CA LEU A 120 -9.38 -9.48 -10.04
C LEU A 120 -9.32 -8.07 -10.62
N PHE A 121 -8.22 -7.36 -10.35
CA PHE A 121 -7.90 -6.06 -10.94
C PHE A 121 -6.39 -5.82 -10.93
N LEU A 122 -5.88 -5.05 -11.88
CA LEU A 122 -4.45 -4.70 -12.08
C LEU A 122 -3.52 -5.87 -12.43
N ASN A 123 -3.99 -7.10 -12.64
CA ASN A 123 -3.13 -8.24 -12.94
C ASN A 123 -2.26 -8.01 -14.17
N GLU A 124 -2.85 -7.55 -15.27
CA GLU A 124 -2.15 -7.24 -16.53
C GLU A 124 -1.11 -6.14 -16.36
N ASP A 125 -1.33 -5.22 -15.40
CA ASP A 125 -0.35 -4.18 -15.08
C ASP A 125 0.88 -4.76 -14.40
N PHE A 126 0.72 -5.72 -13.50
CA PHE A 126 1.81 -6.39 -12.80
C PHE A 126 2.59 -7.35 -13.69
N GLU A 127 1.95 -8.05 -14.62
CA GLU A 127 2.58 -9.02 -15.54
C GLU A 127 3.72 -8.40 -16.37
N LYS A 128 3.73 -7.09 -16.53
CA LYS A 128 4.80 -6.34 -17.20
C LYS A 128 6.13 -6.32 -16.41
N TYR A 129 6.06 -6.61 -15.10
CA TYR A 129 7.20 -6.45 -14.19
C TYR A 129 7.71 -7.77 -13.60
N GLY A 130 7.03 -8.90 -13.81
CA GLY A 130 7.46 -10.21 -13.33
C GLY A 130 6.31 -11.20 -13.24
N ASN A 131 6.55 -12.32 -12.56
CA ASN A 131 5.56 -13.39 -12.41
C ASN A 131 4.47 -12.98 -11.42
N VAL A 132 3.21 -13.20 -11.80
CA VAL A 132 2.04 -12.93 -10.97
C VAL A 132 1.40 -14.24 -10.53
N TYR A 133 1.20 -14.39 -9.24
CA TYR A 133 0.49 -15.50 -8.61
C TYR A 133 -0.74 -14.96 -7.90
N VAL A 134 -1.88 -15.55 -8.20
CA VAL A 134 -3.18 -15.11 -7.70
C VAL A 134 -3.70 -16.09 -6.65
N ALA A 135 -4.22 -15.55 -5.56
CA ALA A 135 -5.04 -16.30 -4.60
C ALA A 135 -6.43 -15.66 -4.50
N THR A 136 -7.48 -16.48 -4.55
CA THR A 136 -8.85 -16.04 -4.32
C THR A 136 -9.50 -16.87 -3.20
N GLU A 137 -10.27 -16.21 -2.32
CA GLU A 137 -10.91 -16.90 -1.19
C GLU A 137 -11.85 -18.01 -1.65
N ASP A 138 -12.58 -17.79 -2.74
CA ASP A 138 -13.54 -18.73 -3.31
C ASP A 138 -12.93 -19.75 -4.29
N GLY A 139 -11.68 -19.52 -4.74
CA GLY A 139 -10.99 -20.36 -5.72
C GLY A 139 -11.45 -20.11 -7.15
N SER A 140 -12.07 -18.98 -7.44
CA SER A 140 -12.51 -18.60 -8.79
C SER A 140 -11.37 -18.34 -9.75
N SER A 141 -10.18 -18.00 -9.23
CA SER A 141 -8.96 -17.79 -10.03
C SER A 141 -7.71 -18.08 -9.19
N GLY A 142 -6.71 -18.70 -9.81
CA GLY A 142 -5.44 -19.06 -9.16
C GLY A 142 -5.60 -20.05 -8.01
N THR A 143 -4.79 -19.90 -6.98
CA THR A 143 -4.85 -20.73 -5.77
C THR A 143 -6.06 -20.39 -4.94
N ARG A 144 -6.82 -21.41 -4.51
CA ARG A 144 -7.91 -21.23 -3.56
C ARG A 144 -7.35 -21.01 -2.16
N GLY A 145 -7.69 -19.87 -1.54
CA GLY A 145 -7.26 -19.53 -0.19
C GLY A 145 -6.63 -18.14 -0.11
N ASN A 146 -5.55 -18.02 0.63
CA ASN A 146 -4.83 -16.78 0.88
C ASN A 146 -3.45 -16.75 0.20
N VAL A 147 -2.74 -15.64 0.32
CA VAL A 147 -1.42 -15.44 -0.31
C VAL A 147 -0.35 -16.43 0.15
N LEU A 148 -0.40 -16.92 1.40
CA LEU A 148 0.52 -17.95 1.89
C LEU A 148 0.22 -19.31 1.27
N ASP A 149 -1.05 -19.59 0.95
CA ASP A 149 -1.42 -20.81 0.25
C ASP A 149 -0.87 -20.79 -1.18
N ALA A 150 -0.94 -19.64 -1.87
CA ALA A 150 -0.33 -19.46 -3.19
C ALA A 150 1.20 -19.64 -3.14
N ILE A 151 1.88 -19.08 -2.14
CA ILE A 151 3.33 -19.26 -1.96
C ILE A 151 3.69 -20.74 -1.80
N ARG A 152 2.95 -21.48 -0.96
CA ARG A 152 3.20 -22.90 -0.70
C ARG A 152 2.91 -23.79 -1.92
N GLU A 153 1.75 -23.59 -2.56
CA GLU A 153 1.30 -24.38 -3.70
C GLU A 153 2.25 -24.24 -4.90
N ASN A 154 2.76 -23.04 -5.13
CA ASN A 154 3.68 -22.75 -6.23
C ASN A 154 5.16 -22.91 -5.84
N HIS A 155 5.47 -23.36 -4.63
CA HIS A 155 6.84 -23.57 -4.13
C HIS A 155 7.73 -22.34 -4.29
N LEU A 156 7.18 -21.16 -3.97
CA LEU A 156 7.87 -19.88 -4.13
C LEU A 156 8.82 -19.62 -2.97
N ASP A 157 9.92 -18.90 -3.24
CA ASP A 157 10.90 -18.47 -2.25
C ASP A 157 11.32 -17.02 -2.47
N ALA A 158 11.72 -16.33 -1.42
CA ALA A 158 12.25 -14.98 -1.47
C ALA A 158 13.18 -14.70 -0.28
N GLU A 159 14.01 -13.65 -0.41
CA GLU A 159 14.89 -13.14 0.62
C GLU A 159 14.27 -11.95 1.35
N ILE A 160 13.29 -11.30 0.70
CA ILE A 160 12.59 -10.12 1.25
C ILE A 160 11.11 -10.15 0.88
N ILE A 161 10.27 -9.72 1.80
CA ILE A 161 8.82 -9.54 1.62
C ILE A 161 8.48 -8.06 1.72
N TYR A 162 7.74 -7.57 0.73
CA TYR A 162 7.06 -6.29 0.76
C TYR A 162 5.55 -6.56 0.74
N ALA A 163 4.81 -6.05 1.71
CA ALA A 163 3.39 -6.37 1.81
C ALA A 163 2.51 -5.16 2.13
N CYS A 164 1.33 -5.13 1.52
CA CYS A 164 0.25 -4.19 1.83
C CYS A 164 -1.10 -4.91 1.76
N GLY A 165 -1.96 -4.72 2.76
CA GLY A 165 -3.28 -5.33 2.79
C GLY A 165 -3.88 -5.46 4.18
N PRO A 166 -4.89 -6.30 4.36
CA PRO A 166 -5.59 -6.45 5.63
C PRO A 166 -4.67 -6.90 6.77
N THR A 167 -4.89 -6.37 7.98
CA THR A 167 -4.10 -6.70 9.18
C THR A 167 -3.94 -8.22 9.42
N PRO A 168 -4.96 -9.08 9.25
CA PRO A 168 -4.79 -10.52 9.41
C PRO A 168 -3.76 -11.11 8.43
N MET A 169 -3.74 -10.64 7.17
CA MET A 169 -2.75 -11.04 6.18
C MET A 169 -1.34 -10.58 6.58
N LEU A 170 -1.19 -9.32 6.98
CA LEU A 170 0.11 -8.77 7.40
C LEU A 170 0.65 -9.49 8.63
N ARG A 171 -0.21 -9.84 9.59
CA ARG A 171 0.15 -10.64 10.77
C ARG A 171 0.66 -12.03 10.39
N ALA A 172 -0.03 -12.72 9.47
CA ALA A 172 0.38 -14.02 8.98
C ALA A 172 1.72 -13.96 8.21
N LEU A 173 1.91 -12.93 7.39
CA LEU A 173 3.17 -12.71 6.66
C LEU A 173 4.33 -12.37 7.59
N LYS A 174 4.11 -11.57 8.62
CA LYS A 174 5.10 -11.29 9.67
C LYS A 174 5.57 -12.56 10.36
N ALA A 175 4.63 -13.44 10.73
CA ALA A 175 4.95 -14.74 11.34
C ALA A 175 5.73 -15.63 10.38
N TYR A 176 5.26 -15.77 9.14
CA TYR A 176 5.92 -16.53 8.08
C TYR A 176 7.36 -16.03 7.82
N ALA A 177 7.56 -14.72 7.74
CA ALA A 177 8.88 -14.14 7.56
C ALA A 177 9.83 -14.46 8.72
N ALA A 178 9.35 -14.34 9.96
CA ALA A 178 10.13 -14.66 11.15
C ALA A 178 10.53 -16.14 11.22
N GLU A 179 9.61 -17.07 10.88
CA GLU A 179 9.86 -18.51 10.86
C GLU A 179 10.89 -18.93 9.79
N ASN A 180 10.93 -18.20 8.67
CA ASN A 180 11.80 -18.50 7.54
C ASN A 180 13.06 -17.64 7.45
N GLY A 181 13.26 -16.71 8.39
CA GLY A 181 14.41 -15.79 8.39
C GLY A 181 14.41 -14.80 7.22
N ILE A 182 13.22 -14.42 6.74
CA ILE A 182 13.03 -13.52 5.60
C ILE A 182 12.83 -12.10 6.11
N GLU A 183 13.52 -11.14 5.52
CA GLU A 183 13.32 -9.72 5.80
C GLU A 183 11.91 -9.29 5.36
N CYS A 184 11.20 -8.50 6.18
CA CYS A 184 9.80 -8.18 5.87
C CYS A 184 9.48 -6.70 6.15
N TYR A 185 8.94 -6.03 5.14
CA TYR A 185 8.39 -4.67 5.22
C TYR A 185 6.89 -4.71 4.96
N ILE A 186 6.14 -4.04 5.81
CA ILE A 186 4.68 -3.97 5.73
C ILE A 186 4.21 -2.53 5.68
N SER A 187 3.21 -2.26 4.86
CA SER A 187 2.52 -0.98 4.81
C SER A 187 1.22 -1.07 5.61
N LEU A 188 1.08 -0.21 6.63
CA LEU A 188 -0.07 -0.16 7.52
C LEU A 188 -1.07 0.92 7.08
N GLU A 189 -2.34 0.61 7.26
CA GLU A 189 -3.44 1.54 7.04
C GLU A 189 -4.14 1.86 8.37
N GLU A 190 -4.47 3.14 8.58
CA GLU A 190 -5.25 3.59 9.72
C GLU A 190 -6.06 4.84 9.34
N LYS A 191 -7.09 5.12 10.11
CA LYS A 191 -7.83 6.38 9.97
C LYS A 191 -6.93 7.56 10.28
N MET A 192 -6.90 8.53 9.39
CA MET A 192 -6.06 9.72 9.53
C MET A 192 -6.89 10.99 9.60
N ALA A 193 -6.40 11.96 10.37
CA ALA A 193 -6.95 13.31 10.39
C ALA A 193 -5.98 14.28 9.73
N CYS A 194 -4.79 14.54 10.30
CA CYS A 194 -3.86 15.53 9.75
C CYS A 194 -2.96 15.03 8.62
N GLY A 195 -2.64 13.74 8.57
CA GLY A 195 -1.71 13.15 7.59
C GLY A 195 -0.23 13.51 7.75
N ILE A 196 0.13 14.39 8.70
CA ILE A 196 1.48 14.96 8.88
C ILE A 196 2.11 14.67 10.24
N GLY A 197 1.50 13.81 11.05
CA GLY A 197 2.04 13.38 12.35
C GLY A 197 1.74 14.31 13.54
N ALA A 198 0.87 15.32 13.39
CA ALA A 198 0.60 16.31 14.45
C ALA A 198 -0.51 15.87 15.42
N CYS A 199 -1.55 15.15 14.95
CA CYS A 199 -2.77 14.90 15.75
C CYS A 199 -2.77 13.57 16.52
N LEU A 200 -1.84 12.66 16.27
CA LEU A 200 -1.73 11.32 16.88
C LEU A 200 -2.95 10.40 16.64
N ALA A 201 -3.79 10.69 15.64
CA ALA A 201 -4.98 9.88 15.36
C ALA A 201 -4.65 8.52 14.72
N CYS A 202 -3.53 8.41 13.99
CA CYS A 202 -3.14 7.21 13.22
C CYS A 202 -1.97 6.45 13.86
N VAL A 203 -1.94 6.33 15.19
CA VAL A 203 -0.86 5.63 15.89
C VAL A 203 -1.04 4.11 15.84
N CYS A 204 0.06 3.38 15.67
CA CYS A 204 0.15 1.95 15.88
C CYS A 204 1.12 1.66 17.02
N LYS A 205 0.99 0.49 17.63
CA LYS A 205 1.93 0.04 18.68
C LYS A 205 3.28 -0.30 18.07
N SER A 206 4.36 0.05 18.78
CA SER A 206 5.73 -0.25 18.38
C SER A 206 6.51 -0.91 19.52
N LYS A 207 7.58 -1.63 19.17
CA LYS A 207 8.51 -2.17 20.18
C LYS A 207 9.29 -1.07 20.87
N ASP A 208 9.70 -0.06 20.13
CA ASP A 208 10.51 1.05 20.66
C ASP A 208 9.63 2.18 21.19
N VAL A 209 10.17 2.91 22.16
CA VAL A 209 9.57 4.14 22.70
C VAL A 209 9.76 5.26 21.69
N ASP A 210 8.68 5.91 21.27
CA ASP A 210 8.73 7.09 20.40
C ASP A 210 9.37 8.28 21.16
N ALA A 211 10.37 8.90 20.55
CA ALA A 211 11.12 9.99 21.17
C ALA A 211 10.28 11.27 21.41
N HIS A 212 9.15 11.42 20.71
CA HIS A 212 8.26 12.58 20.83
C HIS A 212 7.15 12.38 21.86
N SER A 213 6.48 11.23 21.81
CA SER A 213 5.36 10.92 22.70
C SER A 213 5.75 10.21 23.99
N HIS A 214 6.99 9.69 24.07
CA HIS A 214 7.52 8.86 25.16
C HIS A 214 6.70 7.61 25.48
N VAL A 215 5.96 7.09 24.48
CA VAL A 215 5.18 5.84 24.57
C VAL A 215 5.55 4.90 23.43
N HIS A 216 5.17 3.63 23.56
CA HIS A 216 5.38 2.60 22.53
C HIS A 216 4.39 2.77 21.39
N ASN A 217 4.58 3.80 20.58
CA ASN A 217 3.76 4.02 19.38
C ASN A 217 4.56 4.67 18.24
N LYS A 218 4.04 4.50 17.02
CA LYS A 218 4.52 5.19 15.81
C LYS A 218 3.31 5.76 15.06
N ARG A 219 3.51 6.90 14.42
CA ARG A 219 2.47 7.58 13.63
C ARG A 219 2.52 7.07 12.20
N ILE A 220 1.50 6.34 11.78
CA ILE A 220 1.47 5.72 10.44
C ILE A 220 1.65 6.77 9.34
N CYS A 221 1.08 7.98 9.48
CA CYS A 221 1.18 9.03 8.48
C CYS A 221 2.56 9.69 8.36
N LYS A 222 3.43 9.59 9.38
CA LYS A 222 4.72 10.26 9.41
C LYS A 222 5.90 9.29 9.56
N ASP A 223 5.80 8.35 10.49
CA ASP A 223 6.87 7.38 10.78
C ASP A 223 6.76 6.15 9.85
N GLY A 224 5.55 5.89 9.29
CA GLY A 224 5.19 4.94 8.25
C GLY A 224 4.75 5.64 6.95
N PRO A 225 3.84 5.03 6.16
CA PRO A 225 3.07 3.81 6.46
C PRO A 225 3.88 2.52 6.39
N VAL A 226 5.06 2.54 5.78
CA VAL A 226 5.93 1.39 5.64
C VAL A 226 6.83 1.25 6.87
N PHE A 227 6.84 0.05 7.45
CA PHE A 227 7.66 -0.33 8.59
C PHE A 227 8.36 -1.66 8.36
N ALA A 228 9.54 -1.87 8.95
CA ALA A 228 10.02 -3.23 9.15
C ALA A 228 9.01 -3.97 10.04
N ALA A 229 8.60 -5.18 9.64
CA ALA A 229 7.52 -5.89 10.32
C ALA A 229 7.82 -6.18 11.80
N GLU A 230 9.10 -6.26 12.16
CA GLU A 230 9.56 -6.47 13.54
C GLU A 230 9.38 -5.23 14.44
N GLU A 231 9.31 -4.02 13.88
CA GLU A 231 9.21 -2.77 14.64
C GLU A 231 7.83 -2.52 15.22
N VAL A 232 6.79 -3.09 14.63
CA VAL A 232 5.38 -2.81 14.96
C VAL A 232 4.64 -4.04 15.46
N GLU A 233 3.66 -3.84 16.34
CA GLU A 233 2.72 -4.86 16.78
C GLU A 233 1.44 -4.81 15.94
N LEU A 234 0.95 -5.98 15.51
CA LEU A 234 -0.24 -6.14 14.65
C LEU A 234 -1.38 -6.84 15.39
#